data_ae6d61d869583c978ea50afdbc26c985
#
_entry.id   ae6d61d869583c978ea50afdbc26c985
#
_cell.length_a   1.000
_cell.length_b   1.000
_cell.length_c   1.000
_cell.angle_alpha   90.00
_cell.angle_beta   90.00
_cell.angle_gamma   90.00
#
_symmetry.space_group_name_H-M   'P 1'
#
loop_
_entity.id
_entity.type
_entity.pdbx_description
1 polymer ?
#
loop_
_entity_poly.entity_id
_entity_poly.type
_entity_poly.pdbx_seq_one_letter_code
_entity_poly.pdbx_strand_id
1 'polypeptide(L)'
;TGIRPDHCAFINIKATDGLFPAWLSDNHLAEPTGQILESDGCLYPEYLFNGKELDALDHEGHTLYIRRQKGELGRRFERLYLALQRLAREINGFSYTDYSGWRCLDGSSSTLPLWIEAFDPSHGRKFIFTQKGPALQTTILYADGTEKQRIYRRKEDMATELMAMFQEELRVYPPWSEDRRKRYEY
;
A
#
# COMPACT_ATOMS: atom_id res chain seq x y z
N THR A 1 -15.73 3.82 -2.93
CA THR A 1 -14.59 4.53 -2.31
C THR A 1 -13.36 4.28 -3.17
N GLY A 2 -13.07 5.21 -4.10
CA GLY A 2 -11.96 5.12 -5.04
C GLY A 2 -10.59 5.13 -4.37
N ILE A 3 -9.58 4.68 -5.12
CA ILE A 3 -8.18 4.83 -4.77
C ILE A 3 -7.88 6.33 -4.82
N ARG A 4 -7.29 6.86 -3.73
CA ARG A 4 -6.87 8.23 -3.71
C ARG A 4 -5.62 8.37 -4.58
N PRO A 5 -5.58 9.26 -5.59
CA PRO A 5 -4.38 9.55 -6.36
C PRO A 5 -3.25 10.09 -5.48
N ASP A 6 -2.02 10.01 -5.97
CA ASP A 6 -0.90 10.75 -5.38
C ASP A 6 -1.24 12.25 -5.36
N HIS A 7 -0.64 12.98 -4.42
CA HIS A 7 -0.85 14.43 -4.25
C HIS A 7 -2.26 14.86 -3.80
N CYS A 8 -3.13 13.95 -3.35
CA CYS A 8 -4.40 14.32 -2.76
C CYS A 8 -4.28 14.56 -1.25
N ALA A 9 -4.89 15.64 -0.77
CA ALA A 9 -4.99 15.96 0.66
C ALA A 9 -6.36 16.56 1.02
N PHE A 10 -6.82 16.25 2.24
CA PHE A 10 -7.95 16.93 2.84
C PHE A 10 -7.49 18.21 3.51
N ILE A 11 -8.19 19.30 3.23
CA ILE A 11 -7.82 20.64 3.70
C ILE A 11 -8.80 21.11 4.77
N ASN A 12 -8.24 21.63 5.86
CA ASN A 12 -9.03 22.32 6.88
C ASN A 12 -9.34 23.76 6.42
N ILE A 13 -10.50 23.96 5.82
CA ILE A 13 -10.92 25.27 5.32
C ILE A 13 -11.12 26.27 6.46
N LYS A 14 -11.58 25.82 7.64
CA LYS A 14 -11.81 26.71 8.79
C LYS A 14 -10.52 27.31 9.34
N ALA A 15 -9.40 26.61 9.23
CA ALA A 15 -8.12 27.09 9.71
C ALA A 15 -7.58 28.29 8.91
N THR A 16 -8.17 28.58 7.74
CA THR A 16 -7.71 29.62 6.81
C THR A 16 -8.83 30.61 6.41
N ASP A 17 -9.88 30.67 7.21
CA ASP A 17 -11.07 31.54 6.97
C ASP A 17 -11.63 31.40 5.54
N GLY A 18 -11.50 30.22 4.92
CA GLY A 18 -11.99 29.95 3.58
C GLY A 18 -11.17 30.55 2.43
N LEU A 19 -10.09 31.29 2.71
CA LEU A 19 -9.29 31.97 1.68
C LEU A 19 -8.33 31.01 0.96
N PHE A 20 -7.88 29.96 1.65
CA PHE A 20 -6.87 29.03 1.11
C PHE A 20 -7.34 28.24 -0.13
N PRO A 21 -8.59 27.75 -0.21
CA PRO A 21 -9.11 27.11 -1.41
C PRO A 21 -9.07 28.01 -2.66
N ALA A 22 -9.49 29.25 -2.53
CA ALA A 22 -9.44 30.21 -3.64
C ALA A 22 -7.99 30.46 -4.08
N TRP A 23 -7.10 30.69 -3.12
CA TRP A 23 -5.67 30.89 -3.38
C TRP A 23 -5.03 29.69 -4.09
N LEU A 24 -5.38 28.45 -3.73
CA LEU A 24 -4.88 27.23 -4.40
C LEU A 24 -5.32 27.17 -5.87
N SER A 25 -6.59 27.50 -6.13
CA SER A 25 -7.14 27.50 -7.49
C SER A 25 -6.56 28.62 -8.34
N ASP A 26 -6.47 29.83 -7.81
CA ASP A 26 -5.94 31.01 -8.50
C ASP A 26 -4.47 30.86 -8.91
N ASN A 27 -3.72 30.11 -8.10
CA ASN A 27 -2.31 29.79 -8.38
C ASN A 27 -2.11 28.44 -9.11
N HIS A 28 -3.16 27.80 -9.55
CA HIS A 28 -3.13 26.47 -10.21
C HIS A 28 -2.42 25.37 -9.41
N LEU A 29 -2.38 25.51 -8.08
CA LEU A 29 -1.67 24.59 -7.18
C LEU A 29 -2.46 23.34 -6.86
N ALA A 30 -3.79 23.46 -6.79
CA ALA A 30 -4.65 22.32 -6.51
C ALA A 30 -6.08 22.55 -7.02
N GLU A 31 -6.76 21.47 -7.33
CA GLU A 31 -8.15 21.43 -7.74
C GLU A 31 -8.98 20.57 -6.78
N PRO A 32 -10.25 20.93 -6.49
CA PRO A 32 -11.11 20.11 -5.66
C PRO A 32 -11.46 18.81 -6.39
N THR A 33 -11.35 17.68 -5.69
CA THR A 33 -11.73 16.36 -6.24
C THR A 33 -13.23 16.08 -6.13
N GLY A 34 -13.95 16.90 -5.40
CA GLY A 34 -15.37 16.70 -5.06
C GLY A 34 -15.58 15.74 -3.88
N GLN A 35 -14.54 15.15 -3.33
CA GLN A 35 -14.65 14.32 -2.12
C GLN A 35 -14.57 15.17 -0.85
N ILE A 36 -15.34 14.77 0.16
CA ILE A 36 -15.37 15.44 1.46
C ILE A 36 -15.22 14.37 2.54
N LEU A 37 -14.30 14.62 3.48
CA LEU A 37 -14.20 13.87 4.72
C LEU A 37 -14.92 14.64 5.83
N GLU A 38 -15.79 13.98 6.55
CA GLU A 38 -16.37 14.49 7.79
C GLU A 38 -15.61 13.88 8.98
N SER A 39 -15.11 14.73 9.87
CA SER A 39 -14.46 14.32 11.11
C SER A 39 -14.68 15.40 12.17
N ASP A 40 -15.04 14.98 13.39
CA ASP A 40 -15.25 15.86 14.54
C ASP A 40 -16.22 17.03 14.26
N GLY A 41 -17.26 16.80 13.47
CA GLY A 41 -18.24 17.81 13.06
C GLY A 41 -17.67 18.87 12.11
N CYS A 42 -16.52 18.64 11.51
CA CYS A 42 -15.91 19.47 10.50
C CYS A 42 -15.88 18.78 9.14
N LEU A 43 -16.05 19.55 8.07
CA LEU A 43 -15.95 19.09 6.69
C LEU A 43 -14.56 19.45 6.14
N TYR A 44 -13.89 18.46 5.58
CA TYR A 44 -12.57 18.59 4.97
C TYR A 44 -12.68 18.21 3.49
N PRO A 45 -12.79 19.16 2.56
CA PRO A 45 -12.75 18.85 1.15
C PRO A 45 -11.38 18.33 0.73
N GLU A 46 -11.39 17.38 -0.21
CA GLU A 46 -10.17 16.84 -0.79
C GLU A 46 -9.76 17.66 -2.03
N TYR A 47 -8.46 17.93 -2.10
CA TYR A 47 -7.83 18.61 -3.23
C TYR A 47 -6.74 17.71 -3.85
N LEU A 48 -6.68 17.72 -5.18
CA LEU A 48 -5.60 17.14 -5.96
C LEU A 48 -4.58 18.24 -6.28
N PHE A 49 -3.38 18.11 -5.75
CA PHE A 49 -2.30 19.07 -5.96
C PHE A 49 -1.55 18.82 -7.27
N ASN A 50 -1.18 19.88 -7.95
CA ASN A 50 -0.36 19.83 -9.15
C ASN A 50 1.11 19.61 -8.77
N GLY A 51 1.62 18.38 -9.00
CA GLY A 51 2.99 18.03 -8.64
C GLY A 51 4.08 18.86 -9.32
N LYS A 52 3.83 19.38 -10.53
CA LYS A 52 4.79 20.25 -11.25
C LYS A 52 4.88 21.62 -10.58
N GLU A 53 3.75 22.18 -10.18
CA GLU A 53 3.71 23.47 -9.51
C GLU A 53 4.29 23.37 -8.10
N LEU A 54 4.01 22.26 -7.37
CA LEU A 54 4.65 22.00 -6.08
C LEU A 54 6.17 21.89 -6.20
N ASP A 55 6.66 21.21 -7.24
CA ASP A 55 8.09 21.08 -7.50
C ASP A 55 8.74 22.42 -7.83
N ALA A 56 8.04 23.26 -8.57
CA ALA A 56 8.50 24.62 -8.91
C ALA A 56 8.54 25.55 -7.69
N LEU A 57 7.59 25.39 -6.74
CA LEU A 57 7.52 26.19 -5.52
C LEU A 57 8.52 25.74 -4.46
N ASP A 58 8.66 24.47 -4.24
CA ASP A 58 9.54 23.88 -3.24
C ASP A 58 10.06 22.51 -3.73
N HIS A 59 11.11 22.58 -4.53
CA HIS A 59 11.74 21.37 -5.09
C HIS A 59 12.25 20.41 -3.99
N GLU A 60 12.85 20.94 -2.94
CA GLU A 60 13.36 20.09 -1.85
C GLU A 60 12.24 19.42 -1.09
N GLY A 61 11.22 20.15 -0.68
CA GLY A 61 10.06 19.62 0.02
C GLY A 61 9.30 18.60 -0.81
N HIS A 62 9.08 18.88 -2.11
CA HIS A 62 8.44 17.94 -3.02
C HIS A 62 9.27 16.66 -3.21
N THR A 63 10.59 16.78 -3.39
CA THR A 63 11.50 15.64 -3.47
C THR A 63 11.46 14.78 -2.21
N LEU A 64 11.47 15.39 -1.02
CA LEU A 64 11.34 14.67 0.26
C LEU A 64 10.00 13.97 0.40
N TYR A 65 8.91 14.61 -0.04
CA TYR A 65 7.57 14.01 -0.07
C TYR A 65 7.56 12.75 -0.94
N ILE A 66 8.04 12.83 -2.17
CA ILE A 66 8.12 11.71 -3.11
C ILE A 66 9.00 10.58 -2.55
N ARG A 67 10.17 10.89 -1.97
CA ARG A 67 11.05 9.89 -1.33
C ARG A 67 10.36 9.18 -0.17
N ARG A 68 9.61 9.90 0.66
CA ARG A 68 8.84 9.29 1.77
C ARG A 68 7.76 8.36 1.26
N GLN A 69 7.03 8.76 0.22
CA GLN A 69 5.99 7.92 -0.40
C GLN A 69 6.59 6.63 -0.96
N LYS A 70 7.68 6.74 -1.74
CA LYS A 70 8.39 5.58 -2.30
C LYS A 70 8.97 4.67 -1.21
N GLY A 71 9.61 5.24 -0.19
CA GLY A 71 10.20 4.46 0.90
C GLY A 71 9.16 3.73 1.75
N GLU A 72 7.97 4.32 1.96
CA GLU A 72 6.88 3.65 2.67
C GLU A 72 6.29 2.52 1.83
N LEU A 73 6.08 2.76 0.54
CA LEU A 73 5.61 1.76 -0.40
C LEU A 73 6.60 0.58 -0.48
N GLY A 74 7.91 0.88 -0.57
CA GLY A 74 8.98 -0.13 -0.56
C GLY A 74 8.94 -1.03 0.68
N ARG A 75 8.77 -0.44 1.88
CA ARG A 75 8.64 -1.23 3.12
C ARG A 75 7.39 -2.13 3.13
N ARG A 76 6.28 -1.67 2.55
CA ARG A 76 5.06 -2.48 2.43
C ARG A 76 5.27 -3.65 1.47
N PHE A 77 6.00 -3.45 0.40
CA PHE A 77 6.38 -4.51 -0.54
C PHE A 77 7.31 -5.52 0.09
N GLU A 78 8.32 -5.07 0.81
CA GLU A 78 9.24 -5.94 1.53
C GLU A 78 8.49 -6.85 2.51
N ARG A 79 7.56 -6.30 3.29
CA ARG A 79 6.72 -7.09 4.20
C ARG A 79 5.88 -8.13 3.45
N LEU A 80 5.27 -7.75 2.32
CA LEU A 80 4.53 -8.68 1.48
C LEU A 80 5.42 -9.81 0.98
N TYR A 81 6.62 -9.47 0.50
CA TYR A 81 7.59 -10.46 0.04
C TYR A 81 7.98 -11.44 1.13
N LEU A 82 8.31 -10.96 2.31
CA LEU A 82 8.64 -11.80 3.46
C LEU A 82 7.48 -12.71 3.85
N ALA A 83 6.25 -12.21 3.80
CA ALA A 83 5.05 -13.02 4.03
C ALA A 83 4.89 -14.12 2.97
N LEU A 84 5.02 -13.80 1.68
CA LEU A 84 4.93 -14.76 0.58
C LEU A 84 6.03 -15.83 0.65
N GLN A 85 7.26 -15.43 0.93
CA GLN A 85 8.38 -16.36 1.12
C GLN A 85 8.13 -17.31 2.29
N ARG A 86 7.55 -16.81 3.37
CA ARG A 86 7.20 -17.62 4.51
C ARG A 86 6.11 -18.61 4.16
N LEU A 87 5.01 -18.18 3.54
CA LEU A 87 3.93 -19.05 3.11
C LEU A 87 4.43 -20.14 2.15
N ALA A 88 5.29 -19.80 1.18
CA ALA A 88 5.86 -20.76 0.26
C ALA A 88 6.76 -21.82 0.94
N ARG A 89 7.34 -21.51 2.10
CA ARG A 89 8.14 -22.47 2.88
C ARG A 89 7.32 -23.33 3.85
N GLU A 90 6.26 -22.74 4.42
CA GLU A 90 5.54 -23.35 5.54
C GLU A 90 4.22 -24.00 5.10
N ILE A 91 3.60 -23.54 4.00
CA ILE A 91 2.35 -24.07 3.48
C ILE A 91 2.62 -24.97 2.27
N ASN A 92 2.21 -26.22 2.38
CA ASN A 92 2.43 -27.21 1.31
C ASN A 92 1.72 -26.81 0.02
N GLY A 93 2.50 -26.71 -1.07
CA GLY A 93 2.02 -26.37 -2.41
C GLY A 93 1.74 -24.89 -2.63
N PHE A 94 1.86 -24.02 -1.59
CA PHE A 94 1.76 -22.57 -1.81
C PHE A 94 2.94 -22.10 -2.67
N SER A 95 2.62 -21.31 -3.70
CA SER A 95 3.62 -20.75 -4.61
C SER A 95 3.31 -19.32 -4.97
N TYR A 96 4.30 -18.56 -5.41
CA TYR A 96 4.09 -17.22 -5.93
C TYR A 96 5.07 -16.90 -7.06
N THR A 97 4.66 -16.02 -7.96
CA THR A 97 5.47 -15.50 -9.06
C THR A 97 5.42 -13.98 -9.04
N ASP A 98 6.57 -13.35 -9.09
CA ASP A 98 6.70 -11.91 -9.21
C ASP A 98 6.95 -11.51 -10.66
N TYR A 99 6.00 -10.81 -11.24
CA TYR A 99 6.09 -10.27 -12.60
C TYR A 99 6.61 -8.82 -12.65
N SER A 100 6.71 -8.16 -11.48
CA SER A 100 7.15 -6.77 -11.40
C SER A 100 8.68 -6.61 -11.44
N GLY A 101 9.42 -7.72 -11.24
CA GLY A 101 10.88 -7.67 -11.08
C GLY A 101 11.33 -6.95 -9.80
N TRP A 102 10.43 -6.71 -8.87
CA TRP A 102 10.70 -6.08 -7.60
C TRP A 102 11.59 -6.98 -6.74
N ARG A 103 12.86 -6.62 -6.62
CA ARG A 103 13.78 -7.22 -5.65
C ARG A 103 14.22 -6.12 -4.70
N CYS A 104 13.57 -6.04 -3.56
CA CYS A 104 13.82 -5.02 -2.53
C CYS A 104 15.10 -5.23 -1.71
N LEU A 105 16.12 -5.92 -2.20
CA LEU A 105 17.29 -6.23 -1.40
C LEU A 105 18.29 -5.07 -1.28
N ASP A 106 18.16 -4.02 -2.07
CA ASP A 106 19.12 -2.91 -2.12
C ASP A 106 18.51 -1.50 -2.08
N GLY A 107 17.21 -1.40 -1.84
CA GLY A 107 16.51 -0.12 -1.84
C GLY A 107 16.30 0.48 -3.25
N SER A 108 16.72 -0.20 -4.31
CA SER A 108 16.43 0.21 -5.67
C SER A 108 14.96 -0.05 -5.99
N SER A 109 14.23 1.01 -6.35
CA SER A 109 12.85 0.88 -6.79
C SER A 109 12.81 0.43 -8.23
N SER A 110 12.19 -0.72 -8.51
CA SER A 110 11.77 -1.04 -9.87
C SER A 110 10.86 0.08 -10.40
N THR A 111 11.03 0.44 -11.66
CA THR A 111 10.12 1.36 -12.37
C THR A 111 8.80 0.70 -12.75
N LEU A 112 8.71 -0.64 -12.59
CA LEU A 112 7.51 -1.39 -12.91
C LEU A 112 6.54 -1.41 -11.73
N PRO A 113 5.23 -1.28 -11.98
CA PRO A 113 4.22 -1.42 -10.93
C PRO A 113 4.25 -2.84 -10.36
N LEU A 114 3.92 -2.98 -9.07
CA LEU A 114 3.81 -4.28 -8.42
C LEU A 114 2.79 -5.16 -9.15
N TRP A 115 3.22 -6.37 -9.48
CA TRP A 115 2.34 -7.44 -9.94
C TRP A 115 2.90 -8.79 -9.47
N ILE A 116 2.26 -9.35 -8.46
CA ILE A 116 2.61 -10.66 -7.91
C ILE A 116 1.36 -11.54 -7.95
N GLU A 117 1.51 -12.75 -8.41
CA GLU A 117 0.47 -13.79 -8.33
C GLU A 117 0.91 -14.86 -7.35
N ALA A 118 0.02 -15.27 -6.46
CA ALA A 118 0.26 -16.40 -5.55
C ALA A 118 -0.89 -17.39 -5.65
N PHE A 119 -0.58 -18.66 -5.46
CA PHE A 119 -1.54 -19.76 -5.52
C PHE A 119 -1.52 -20.58 -4.25
N ASP A 120 -2.70 -20.77 -3.68
CA ASP A 120 -2.97 -21.64 -2.53
C ASP A 120 -3.80 -22.83 -2.98
N PRO A 121 -3.16 -23.99 -3.25
CA PRO A 121 -3.88 -25.18 -3.73
C PRO A 121 -4.80 -25.81 -2.69
N SER A 122 -4.48 -25.64 -1.40
CA SER A 122 -5.26 -26.25 -0.30
C SER A 122 -6.68 -25.73 -0.25
N HIS A 123 -6.87 -24.45 -0.62
CA HIS A 123 -8.19 -23.81 -0.64
C HIS A 123 -8.64 -23.42 -2.06
N GLY A 124 -7.87 -23.79 -3.09
CA GLY A 124 -8.17 -23.43 -4.48
C GLY A 124 -8.25 -21.90 -4.70
N ARG A 125 -7.38 -21.13 -4.01
CA ARG A 125 -7.37 -19.66 -4.08
C ARG A 125 -6.19 -19.15 -4.89
N LYS A 126 -6.45 -18.17 -5.76
CA LYS A 126 -5.39 -17.38 -6.42
C LYS A 126 -5.43 -15.95 -5.88
N PHE A 127 -4.30 -15.45 -5.46
CA PHE A 127 -4.11 -14.07 -5.04
C PHE A 127 -3.39 -13.29 -6.13
N ILE A 128 -3.86 -12.09 -6.41
CA ILE A 128 -3.19 -11.14 -7.32
C ILE A 128 -2.95 -9.86 -6.53
N PHE A 129 -1.69 -9.52 -6.32
CA PHE A 129 -1.25 -8.31 -5.63
C PHE A 129 -0.80 -7.29 -6.67
N THR A 130 -1.42 -6.13 -6.66
CA THR A 130 -1.13 -5.05 -7.61
C THR A 130 -0.95 -3.72 -6.89
N GLN A 131 -0.22 -2.83 -7.53
CA GLN A 131 -0.11 -1.44 -7.11
C GLN A 131 -1.06 -0.59 -7.94
N LYS A 132 -1.79 0.31 -7.26
CA LYS A 132 -2.62 1.35 -7.89
C LYS A 132 -2.26 2.70 -7.25
N GLY A 133 -1.37 3.45 -7.91
CA GLY A 133 -0.79 4.67 -7.31
C GLY A 133 -0.12 4.36 -5.97
N PRO A 134 -0.45 5.08 -4.87
CA PRO A 134 0.12 4.85 -3.55
C PRO A 134 -0.53 3.68 -2.80
N ALA A 135 -1.60 3.10 -3.33
CA ALA A 135 -2.32 2.00 -2.70
C ALA A 135 -1.85 0.65 -3.24
N LEU A 136 -1.99 -0.38 -2.41
CA LEU A 136 -1.85 -1.77 -2.80
C LEU A 136 -3.25 -2.40 -2.89
N GLN A 137 -3.44 -3.28 -3.84
CA GLN A 137 -4.68 -4.03 -4.01
C GLN A 137 -4.39 -5.51 -3.99
N THR A 138 -5.23 -6.27 -3.30
CA THR A 138 -5.31 -7.72 -3.42
C THR A 138 -6.61 -8.10 -4.11
N THR A 139 -6.52 -8.96 -5.10
CA THR A 139 -7.67 -9.65 -5.69
C THR A 139 -7.54 -11.13 -5.35
N ILE A 140 -8.57 -11.72 -4.76
CA ILE A 140 -8.61 -13.15 -4.44
C ILE A 140 -9.64 -13.78 -5.37
N LEU A 141 -9.19 -14.74 -6.16
CA LEU A 141 -10.04 -15.56 -7.01
C LEU A 141 -10.22 -16.91 -6.35
N TYR A 142 -11.46 -17.33 -6.15
CA TYR A 142 -11.81 -18.61 -5.54
C TYR A 142 -12.12 -19.66 -6.62
N ALA A 143 -12.02 -20.94 -6.24
CA ALA A 143 -12.28 -22.08 -7.16
C ALA A 143 -13.70 -22.09 -7.74
N ASP A 144 -14.66 -21.51 -7.04
CA ASP A 144 -16.07 -21.38 -7.49
C ASP A 144 -16.29 -20.24 -8.49
N GLY A 145 -15.22 -19.53 -8.88
CA GLY A 145 -15.26 -18.38 -9.78
C GLY A 145 -15.63 -17.05 -9.09
N THR A 146 -15.84 -17.05 -7.77
CA THR A 146 -16.08 -15.81 -7.04
C THR A 146 -14.78 -15.01 -6.90
N GLU A 147 -14.92 -13.68 -6.82
CA GLU A 147 -13.81 -12.75 -6.69
C GLU A 147 -14.03 -11.82 -5.49
N LYS A 148 -12.97 -11.59 -4.73
CA LYS A 148 -12.95 -10.59 -3.66
C LYS A 148 -11.79 -9.64 -3.87
N GLN A 149 -12.09 -8.34 -3.94
CA GLN A 149 -11.07 -7.30 -4.02
C GLN A 149 -10.96 -6.53 -2.72
N ARG A 150 -9.73 -6.17 -2.35
CA ARG A 150 -9.44 -5.27 -1.25
C ARG A 150 -8.32 -4.31 -1.60
N ILE A 151 -8.53 -3.05 -1.24
CA ILE A 151 -7.55 -1.98 -1.40
C ILE A 151 -7.00 -1.63 -0.03
N TYR A 152 -5.68 -1.59 0.09
CA TYR A 152 -4.94 -1.28 1.31
C TYR A 152 -4.40 0.14 1.24
N ARG A 153 -4.92 0.99 2.11
CA ARG A 153 -4.46 2.37 2.26
C ARG A 153 -3.18 2.42 3.10
N ARG A 154 -2.59 3.60 3.22
CA ARG A 154 -1.29 3.84 3.84
C ARG A 154 -1.07 3.18 5.22
N LYS A 155 -2.10 3.14 6.07
CA LYS A 155 -2.01 2.58 7.43
C LYS A 155 -2.35 1.09 7.53
N GLU A 156 -2.80 0.48 6.44
CA GLU A 156 -3.23 -0.92 6.43
C GLU A 156 -2.09 -1.81 5.94
N ASP A 157 -1.86 -2.90 6.64
CA ASP A 157 -0.79 -3.84 6.32
C ASP A 157 -1.34 -5.08 5.62
N MET A 158 -1.18 -5.12 4.30
CA MET A 158 -1.59 -6.22 3.46
C MET A 158 -0.90 -7.54 3.83
N ALA A 159 0.37 -7.49 4.24
CA ALA A 159 1.12 -8.67 4.64
C ALA A 159 0.57 -9.30 5.92
N THR A 160 0.22 -8.49 6.92
CA THR A 160 -0.41 -8.95 8.16
C THR A 160 -1.74 -9.65 7.88
N GLU A 161 -2.54 -9.09 6.99
CA GLU A 161 -3.82 -9.68 6.66
C GLU A 161 -3.69 -10.97 5.87
N LEU A 162 -2.75 -11.02 4.91
CA LEU A 162 -2.41 -12.24 4.19
C LEU A 162 -1.99 -13.35 5.18
N MET A 163 -1.11 -13.04 6.12
CA MET A 163 -0.67 -14.00 7.15
C MET A 163 -1.81 -14.45 8.06
N ALA A 164 -2.76 -13.58 8.37
CA ALA A 164 -3.93 -13.93 9.18
C ALA A 164 -4.85 -14.94 8.48
N MET A 165 -4.90 -14.92 7.12
CA MET A 165 -5.69 -15.89 6.35
C MET A 165 -5.14 -17.32 6.42
N PHE A 166 -3.87 -17.47 6.79
CA PHE A 166 -3.19 -18.76 6.96
C PHE A 166 -2.84 -19.07 8.42
N GLN A 167 -3.49 -18.36 9.36
CA GLN A 167 -3.15 -18.46 10.77
C GLN A 167 -3.36 -19.87 11.34
N GLU A 168 -4.35 -20.59 10.84
CA GLU A 168 -4.65 -21.96 11.33
C GLU A 168 -3.57 -22.94 10.84
N GLU A 169 -3.15 -22.84 9.59
CA GLU A 169 -2.12 -23.69 9.00
C GLU A 169 -0.73 -23.41 9.58
N LEU A 170 -0.48 -22.15 9.95
CA LEU A 170 0.78 -21.71 10.55
C LEU A 170 0.85 -21.96 12.07
N ARG A 171 -0.26 -22.30 12.73
CA ARG A 171 -0.30 -22.58 14.19
C ARG A 171 0.54 -23.77 14.62
N VAL A 172 0.75 -24.74 13.75
CA VAL A 172 1.58 -25.91 14.02
C VAL A 172 3.04 -25.52 14.27
N TYR A 173 3.48 -24.36 13.74
CA TYR A 173 4.80 -23.79 13.96
C TYR A 173 4.69 -22.31 14.27
N PRO A 174 4.58 -21.91 15.57
CA PRO A 174 4.54 -20.50 15.93
C PRO A 174 5.80 -19.80 15.36
N PRO A 175 5.64 -18.71 14.64
CA PRO A 175 6.71 -18.12 13.82
C PRO A 175 7.92 -17.62 14.60
N TRP A 176 7.77 -17.38 15.90
CA TRP A 176 8.76 -16.70 16.74
C TRP A 176 8.68 -17.23 18.17
N SER A 177 8.91 -18.54 18.40
CA SER A 177 9.30 -18.96 19.73
C SER A 177 10.68 -18.34 20.01
N GLU A 178 10.88 -17.80 21.21
CA GLU A 178 12.18 -17.25 21.68
C GLU A 178 13.34 -18.21 21.46
N ASP A 179 13.09 -19.52 21.37
CA ASP A 179 14.08 -20.56 21.07
C ASP A 179 14.67 -20.49 19.65
N ARG A 180 13.97 -19.88 18.67
CA ARG A 180 14.56 -19.64 17.35
C ARG A 180 15.46 -18.42 17.29
N ARG A 181 15.20 -17.38 18.09
CA ARG A 181 16.12 -16.23 18.23
C ARG A 181 17.51 -16.66 18.68
N LYS A 182 17.58 -17.59 19.62
CA LYS A 182 18.87 -18.11 20.16
C LYS A 182 19.71 -18.93 19.19
N ARG A 183 19.14 -19.41 18.08
CA ARG A 183 19.90 -20.20 17.07
C ARG A 183 20.60 -19.39 15.98
N TYR A 184 20.33 -18.08 15.91
CA TYR A 184 20.93 -17.21 14.89
C TYR A 184 21.78 -16.08 15.49
N GLU A 185 22.04 -16.12 16.78
CA GLU A 185 22.96 -15.21 17.48
C GLU A 185 24.38 -15.82 17.64
N TYR A 186 24.85 -16.56 16.61
CA TYR A 186 26.26 -17.00 16.55
C TYR A 186 26.87 -16.60 15.20
#